data_fb73f2589b080f17f43cc82a5df38d5c
#
_entry.id   fb73f2589b080f17f43cc82a5df38d5c
#
_cell.length_a   1.000
_cell.length_b   1.000
_cell.length_c   1.000
_cell.angle_alpha   90.00
_cell.angle_beta   90.00
_cell.angle_gamma   90.00
#
_symmetry.space_group_name_H-M   'P 1'
#
loop_
_entity.id
_entity.type
_entity.pdbx_description
1 polymer ?
#
loop_
_entity_poly.entity_id
_entity_poly.type
_entity_poly.pdbx_seq_one_letter_code
_entity_poly.pdbx_strand_id
1 'polypeptide(L)'
;TGDLLLPAAVLGLLVVLVVPLPSTILDLLLVANIAIASLMLINAITQHKALEFSSFPALLLGTTLLRLVLNIASTRLILGADASSPAAVGEVAGAVSSGFGGFVAGGSLIVGFIIFAILVIVQFVVITKGATRMSEVTARFTLDAMPGKQMAIDADLSAGLIDEQEATRRRGEITAEADFYGAMDGASKFVRGDAVAGLIITGINLVCLLYTSPS
;
A
#
# COMPACT_ATOMS: atom_id res chain seq x y z
N THR A 1 -7.72 -15.52 -19.62
CA THR A 1 -6.36 -14.91 -19.53
C THR A 1 -6.16 -14.09 -18.25
N GLY A 2 -7.23 -13.53 -17.65
CA GLY A 2 -7.15 -12.78 -16.39
C GLY A 2 -6.86 -13.65 -15.17
N ASP A 3 -7.33 -14.89 -15.16
CA ASP A 3 -7.25 -15.78 -14.00
C ASP A 3 -5.82 -16.26 -13.69
N LEU A 4 -4.91 -16.24 -14.68
CA LEU A 4 -3.50 -16.61 -14.52
C LEU A 4 -2.60 -15.43 -14.11
N LEU A 5 -3.06 -14.21 -14.29
CA LEU A 5 -2.26 -13.01 -14.03
C LEU A 5 -1.99 -12.83 -12.53
N LEU A 6 -3.00 -13.07 -11.69
CA LEU A 6 -2.88 -12.95 -10.24
C LEU A 6 -1.95 -14.01 -9.63
N PRO A 7 -2.09 -15.33 -9.94
CA PRO A 7 -1.13 -16.35 -9.49
C PRO A 7 0.30 -16.10 -10.01
N ALA A 8 0.44 -15.66 -11.25
CA ALA A 8 1.76 -15.34 -11.83
C ALA A 8 2.42 -14.15 -11.12
N ALA A 9 1.65 -13.12 -10.79
CA ALA A 9 2.15 -11.97 -10.01
C ALA A 9 2.60 -12.39 -8.61
N VAL A 10 1.82 -13.23 -7.92
CA VAL A 10 2.19 -13.74 -6.59
C VAL A 10 3.44 -14.62 -6.66
N LEU A 11 3.55 -15.50 -7.66
CA LEU A 11 4.76 -16.30 -7.88
C LEU A 11 5.97 -15.41 -8.19
N GLY A 12 5.80 -14.38 -9.01
CA GLY A 12 6.85 -13.39 -9.30
C GLY A 12 7.34 -12.69 -8.04
N LEU A 13 6.42 -12.28 -7.16
CA LEU A 13 6.76 -11.68 -5.87
C LEU A 13 7.55 -12.65 -4.97
N LEU A 14 7.16 -13.92 -4.93
CA LEU A 14 7.89 -14.94 -4.17
C LEU A 14 9.29 -15.19 -4.73
N VAL A 15 9.45 -15.18 -6.05
CA VAL A 15 10.76 -15.31 -6.70
C VAL A 15 11.67 -14.13 -6.32
N VAL A 16 11.15 -12.91 -6.34
CA VAL A 16 11.88 -11.69 -5.93
C VAL A 16 12.33 -11.78 -4.46
N LEU A 17 11.53 -12.42 -3.60
CA LEU A 17 11.87 -12.62 -2.19
C LEU A 17 13.07 -13.57 -2.01
N VAL A 18 13.15 -14.61 -2.85
CA VAL A 18 14.17 -15.68 -2.72
C VAL A 18 15.45 -15.37 -3.49
N VAL A 19 15.33 -14.78 -4.68
CA VAL A 19 16.46 -14.49 -5.57
C VAL A 19 17.01 -13.08 -5.27
N PRO A 20 18.32 -12.93 -5.01
CA PRO A 20 18.91 -11.59 -4.85
C PRO A 20 18.82 -10.82 -6.17
N LEU A 21 18.09 -9.72 -6.15
CA LEU A 21 17.95 -8.85 -7.31
C LEU A 21 19.17 -7.93 -7.45
N PRO A 22 19.67 -7.69 -8.67
CA PRO A 22 20.64 -6.63 -8.90
C PRO A 22 20.01 -5.26 -8.59
N SER A 23 20.82 -4.31 -8.10
CA SER A 23 20.38 -2.97 -7.70
C SER A 23 19.58 -2.24 -8.79
N THR A 24 19.96 -2.41 -10.06
CA THR A 24 19.28 -1.77 -11.21
C THR A 24 17.82 -2.23 -11.36
N ILE A 25 17.55 -3.53 -11.17
CA ILE A 25 16.18 -4.05 -11.25
C ILE A 25 15.37 -3.57 -10.04
N LEU A 26 15.98 -3.53 -8.87
CA LEU A 26 15.36 -3.02 -7.66
C LEU A 26 14.97 -1.55 -7.83
N ASP A 27 15.86 -0.71 -8.35
CA ASP A 27 15.60 0.70 -8.66
C ASP A 27 14.43 0.87 -9.63
N LEU A 28 14.40 0.07 -10.71
CA LEU A 28 13.30 0.10 -11.67
C LEU A 28 11.95 -0.24 -11.02
N LEU A 29 11.93 -1.27 -10.18
CA LEU A 29 10.72 -1.68 -9.47
C LEU A 29 10.28 -0.64 -8.42
N LEU A 30 11.21 0.03 -7.75
CA LEU A 30 10.91 1.14 -6.83
C LEU A 30 10.26 2.31 -7.56
N VAL A 31 10.83 2.72 -8.71
CA VAL A 31 10.25 3.79 -9.55
C VAL A 31 8.87 3.39 -10.06
N ALA A 32 8.71 2.15 -10.53
CA ALA A 32 7.42 1.64 -10.99
C ALA A 32 6.38 1.64 -9.85
N ASN A 33 6.76 1.23 -8.63
CA ASN A 33 5.88 1.25 -7.47
C ASN A 33 5.42 2.67 -7.12
N ILE A 34 6.32 3.65 -7.14
CA ILE A 34 5.99 5.07 -6.91
C ILE A 34 5.06 5.60 -8.01
N ALA A 35 5.34 5.27 -9.27
CA ALA A 35 4.50 5.67 -10.40
C ALA A 35 3.08 5.10 -10.30
N ILE A 36 2.95 3.80 -10.00
CA ILE A 36 1.65 3.14 -9.80
C ILE A 36 0.90 3.78 -8.63
N ALA A 37 1.56 4.02 -7.50
CA ALA A 37 0.94 4.65 -6.33
C ALA A 37 0.46 6.08 -6.66
N SER A 38 1.23 6.86 -7.42
CA SER A 38 0.85 8.20 -7.87
C SER A 38 -0.34 8.17 -8.82
N LEU A 39 -0.37 7.24 -9.77
CA LEU A 39 -1.51 7.04 -10.68
C LEU A 39 -2.77 6.62 -9.93
N MET A 40 -2.65 5.72 -8.95
CA MET A 40 -3.77 5.32 -8.10
C MET A 40 -4.31 6.50 -7.29
N LEU A 41 -3.44 7.34 -6.74
CA LEU A 41 -3.82 8.53 -6.00
C LEU A 41 -4.58 9.52 -6.89
N ILE A 42 -4.05 9.83 -8.08
CA ILE A 42 -4.70 10.73 -9.04
C ILE A 42 -6.07 10.18 -9.44
N ASN A 43 -6.14 8.88 -9.76
CA ASN A 43 -7.40 8.25 -10.12
C ASN A 43 -8.41 8.29 -8.95
N ALA A 44 -7.98 7.98 -7.72
CA ALA A 44 -8.84 8.02 -6.54
C ALA A 44 -9.41 9.42 -6.24
N ILE A 45 -8.64 10.49 -6.49
CA ILE A 45 -9.11 11.87 -6.31
C ILE A 45 -10.08 12.29 -7.42
N THR A 46 -9.92 11.76 -8.62
CA THR A 46 -10.73 12.13 -9.79
C THR A 46 -12.10 11.44 -9.80
N GLN A 47 -12.24 10.30 -9.13
CA GLN A 47 -13.49 9.54 -9.10
C GLN A 47 -14.54 10.19 -8.17
N HIS A 48 -15.77 10.25 -8.63
CA HIS A 48 -16.88 10.84 -7.88
C HIS A 48 -17.70 9.80 -7.10
N LYS A 49 -17.65 8.54 -7.55
CA LYS A 49 -18.34 7.41 -6.90
C LYS A 49 -17.37 6.28 -6.61
N ALA A 50 -17.51 5.69 -5.42
CA ALA A 50 -16.65 4.57 -4.99
C ALA A 50 -16.67 3.38 -5.97
N LEU A 51 -17.82 3.10 -6.58
CA LEU A 51 -17.99 1.97 -7.53
C LEU A 51 -17.33 2.20 -8.89
N GLU A 52 -17.02 3.45 -9.27
CA GLU A 52 -16.32 3.74 -10.53
C GLU A 52 -14.90 3.15 -10.54
N PHE A 53 -14.33 2.95 -9.37
CA PHE A 53 -13.01 2.31 -9.22
C PHE A 53 -13.09 1.06 -8.33
N SER A 54 -13.95 0.11 -8.70
CA SER A 54 -14.20 -1.13 -7.94
C SER A 54 -12.96 -1.98 -7.72
N SER A 55 -11.97 -1.91 -8.61
CA SER A 55 -10.69 -2.63 -8.49
C SER A 55 -9.69 -2.00 -7.50
N PHE A 56 -9.99 -0.84 -6.93
CA PHE A 56 -9.07 -0.11 -6.05
C PHE A 56 -8.57 -0.93 -4.86
N PRO A 57 -9.41 -1.67 -4.10
CA PRO A 57 -8.93 -2.48 -2.98
C PRO A 57 -7.94 -3.57 -3.42
N ALA A 58 -8.18 -4.21 -4.57
CA ALA A 58 -7.28 -5.24 -5.11
C ALA A 58 -5.93 -4.65 -5.57
N LEU A 59 -5.96 -3.50 -6.24
CA LEU A 59 -4.74 -2.76 -6.62
C LEU A 59 -3.95 -2.29 -5.39
N LEU A 60 -4.65 -1.83 -4.36
CA LEU A 60 -4.03 -1.42 -3.10
C LEU A 60 -3.30 -2.59 -2.42
N LEU A 61 -3.91 -3.77 -2.40
CA LEU A 61 -3.26 -5.01 -1.90
C LEU A 61 -2.03 -5.35 -2.74
N GLY A 62 -2.15 -5.35 -4.06
CA GLY A 62 -1.05 -5.68 -4.97
C GLY A 62 0.15 -4.74 -4.83
N THR A 63 -0.08 -3.43 -4.81
CA THR A 63 0.97 -2.42 -4.64
C THR A 63 1.61 -2.47 -3.26
N THR A 64 0.83 -2.79 -2.22
CA THR A 64 1.34 -2.94 -0.86
C THR A 64 2.21 -4.20 -0.73
N LEU A 65 1.80 -5.32 -1.34
CA LEU A 65 2.63 -6.54 -1.42
C LEU A 65 3.93 -6.27 -2.16
N LEU A 66 3.87 -5.60 -3.30
CA LEU A 66 5.07 -5.22 -4.05
C LEU A 66 6.02 -4.38 -3.19
N ARG A 67 5.51 -3.38 -2.48
CA ARG A 67 6.30 -2.55 -1.57
C ARG A 67 6.96 -3.37 -0.45
N LEU A 68 6.23 -4.29 0.17
CA LEU A 68 6.76 -5.16 1.21
C LEU A 68 7.92 -6.02 0.69
N VAL A 69 7.76 -6.63 -0.47
CA VAL A 69 8.80 -7.44 -1.11
C VAL A 69 10.02 -6.61 -1.49
N LEU A 70 9.82 -5.39 -2.01
CA LEU A 70 10.91 -4.47 -2.32
C LEU A 70 11.67 -4.03 -1.06
N ASN A 71 10.98 -3.79 0.06
CA ASN A 71 11.61 -3.48 1.35
C ASN A 71 12.49 -4.63 1.82
N ILE A 72 12.01 -5.87 1.71
CA ILE A 72 12.80 -7.06 2.09
C ILE A 72 13.99 -7.24 1.15
N ALA A 73 13.79 -7.07 -0.15
CA ALA A 73 14.86 -7.18 -1.16
C ALA A 73 15.95 -6.11 -0.95
N SER A 74 15.55 -4.86 -0.68
CA SER A 74 16.48 -3.76 -0.36
C SER A 74 17.26 -4.04 0.91
N THR A 75 16.59 -4.51 1.95
CA THR A 75 17.22 -4.90 3.22
C THR A 75 18.28 -5.96 3.01
N ARG A 76 17.93 -7.02 2.27
CA ARG A 76 18.88 -8.10 1.97
C ARG A 76 20.09 -7.59 1.18
N LEU A 77 19.87 -6.69 0.25
CA LEU A 77 20.94 -6.10 -0.55
C LEU A 77 21.88 -5.25 0.33
N ILE A 78 21.32 -4.40 1.19
CA ILE A 78 22.07 -3.53 2.08
C ILE A 78 22.85 -4.33 3.13
N LEU A 79 22.23 -5.33 3.77
CA LEU A 79 22.87 -6.15 4.79
C LEU A 79 23.83 -7.20 4.22
N GLY A 80 23.70 -7.55 2.93
CA GLY A 80 24.61 -8.44 2.23
C GLY A 80 25.82 -7.73 1.61
N ALA A 81 25.86 -6.39 1.64
CA ALA A 81 27.00 -5.62 1.18
C ALA A 81 28.13 -5.71 2.22
N ASP A 82 29.37 -5.81 1.74
CA ASP A 82 30.54 -5.73 2.62
C ASP A 82 30.55 -4.38 3.35
N ALA A 83 30.36 -4.43 4.66
CA ALA A 83 30.30 -3.25 5.53
C ALA A 83 31.65 -2.49 5.64
N SER A 84 32.64 -2.84 4.83
CA SER A 84 33.99 -2.30 4.88
C SER A 84 34.12 -0.83 4.43
N SER A 85 33.11 -0.28 3.74
CA SER A 85 33.07 1.15 3.44
C SER A 85 31.65 1.70 3.28
N PRO A 86 31.34 2.90 3.81
CA PRO A 86 30.04 3.56 3.61
C PRO A 86 29.72 3.82 2.14
N ALA A 87 30.72 3.99 1.29
CA ALA A 87 30.56 4.17 -0.15
C ALA A 87 30.03 2.89 -0.84
N ALA A 88 30.50 1.70 -0.43
CA ALA A 88 30.02 0.44 -0.97
C ALA A 88 28.54 0.19 -0.63
N VAL A 89 28.11 0.55 0.57
CA VAL A 89 26.69 0.48 0.97
C VAL A 89 25.82 1.42 0.12
N GLY A 90 26.32 2.62 -0.20
CA GLY A 90 25.64 3.58 -1.07
C GLY A 90 25.48 3.09 -2.52
N GLU A 91 26.51 2.45 -3.08
CA GLU A 91 26.44 1.86 -4.42
C GLU A 91 25.49 0.68 -4.50
N VAL A 92 25.47 -0.13 -3.45
CA VAL A 92 24.62 -1.33 -3.37
C VAL A 92 23.15 -0.95 -3.09
N ALA A 93 22.91 0.14 -2.34
CA ALA A 93 21.55 0.63 -2.08
C ALA A 93 20.79 1.10 -3.33
N GLY A 94 21.50 1.28 -4.45
CA GLY A 94 20.94 1.71 -5.72
C GLY A 94 20.89 3.24 -5.88
N ALA A 95 20.85 3.69 -7.13
CA ALA A 95 20.89 5.10 -7.47
C ALA A 95 19.64 5.87 -6.98
N VAL A 96 18.48 5.24 -7.01
CA VAL A 96 17.22 5.87 -6.58
C VAL A 96 17.21 6.10 -5.06
N SER A 97 17.59 5.08 -4.29
CA SER A 97 17.61 5.18 -2.82
C SER A 97 18.66 6.16 -2.33
N SER A 98 19.86 6.15 -2.91
CA SER A 98 20.95 7.07 -2.56
C SER A 98 20.64 8.51 -2.98
N GLY A 99 20.07 8.71 -4.17
CA GLY A 99 19.66 10.02 -4.67
C GLY A 99 18.55 10.64 -3.82
N PHE A 100 17.53 9.85 -3.45
CA PHE A 100 16.45 10.31 -2.58
C PHE A 100 16.96 10.62 -1.17
N GLY A 101 17.82 9.76 -0.60
CA GLY A 101 18.44 10.00 0.70
C GLY A 101 19.30 11.28 0.70
N GLY A 102 20.10 11.51 -0.32
CA GLY A 102 20.89 12.74 -0.50
C GLY A 102 20.02 13.99 -0.62
N PHE A 103 18.93 13.91 -1.37
CA PHE A 103 17.96 15.01 -1.51
C PHE A 103 17.27 15.35 -0.17
N VAL A 104 16.80 14.35 0.56
CA VAL A 104 16.08 14.52 1.83
C VAL A 104 17.02 14.99 2.95
N ALA A 105 18.22 14.41 3.05
CA ALA A 105 19.18 14.75 4.11
C ALA A 105 19.94 16.06 3.82
N GLY A 106 19.95 16.56 2.59
CA GLY A 106 20.65 17.77 2.21
C GLY A 106 22.16 17.74 2.54
N GLY A 107 22.76 16.54 2.59
CA GLY A 107 24.16 16.32 2.98
C GLY A 107 24.45 16.41 4.49
N SER A 108 23.45 16.62 5.34
CA SER A 108 23.59 16.67 6.80
C SER A 108 22.95 15.44 7.47
N LEU A 109 23.77 14.66 8.17
CA LEU A 109 23.32 13.48 8.92
C LEU A 109 22.24 13.84 9.96
N ILE A 110 22.40 14.99 10.63
CA ILE A 110 21.47 15.46 11.68
C ILE A 110 20.10 15.76 11.07
N VAL A 111 20.08 16.48 9.94
CA VAL A 111 18.83 16.81 9.22
C VAL A 111 18.17 15.52 8.73
N GLY A 112 18.92 14.60 8.15
CA GLY A 112 18.42 13.29 7.72
C GLY A 112 17.78 12.51 8.85
N PHE A 113 18.39 12.45 10.03
CA PHE A 113 17.86 11.79 11.20
C PHE A 113 16.56 12.42 11.72
N ILE A 114 16.51 13.75 11.78
CA ILE A 114 15.29 14.47 12.21
C ILE A 114 14.13 14.21 11.24
N ILE A 115 14.37 14.32 9.93
CA ILE A 115 13.33 14.06 8.91
C ILE A 115 12.88 12.60 8.97
N PHE A 116 13.82 11.66 9.11
CA PHE A 116 13.51 10.25 9.28
C PHE A 116 12.61 10.01 10.50
N ALA A 117 12.94 10.60 11.65
CA ALA A 117 12.13 10.47 12.86
C ALA A 117 10.70 11.04 12.66
N ILE A 118 10.57 12.18 11.99
CA ILE A 118 9.27 12.78 11.65
C ILE A 118 8.47 11.83 10.74
N LEU A 119 9.10 11.30 9.70
CA LEU A 119 8.44 10.36 8.77
C LEU A 119 7.96 9.10 9.49
N VAL A 120 8.75 8.52 10.38
CA VAL A 120 8.39 7.35 11.20
C VAL A 120 7.17 7.67 12.08
N ILE A 121 7.16 8.84 12.75
CA ILE A 121 6.03 9.25 13.59
C ILE A 121 4.77 9.44 12.75
N VAL A 122 4.85 10.14 11.63
CA VAL A 122 3.73 10.35 10.71
C VAL A 122 3.20 9.02 10.19
N GLN A 123 4.07 8.14 9.72
CA GLN A 123 3.70 6.81 9.24
C GLN A 123 2.99 5.99 10.32
N PHE A 124 3.51 6.00 11.55
CA PHE A 124 2.91 5.26 12.66
C PHE A 124 1.57 5.86 13.10
N VAL A 125 1.50 7.17 13.31
CA VAL A 125 0.28 7.83 13.83
C VAL A 125 -0.81 7.93 12.78
N VAL A 126 -0.47 8.43 11.58
CA VAL A 126 -1.47 8.71 10.53
C VAL A 126 -1.92 7.41 9.87
N ILE A 127 -0.98 6.58 9.42
CA ILE A 127 -1.33 5.37 8.64
C ILE A 127 -1.85 4.27 9.58
N THR A 128 -1.11 3.96 10.65
CA THR A 128 -1.45 2.82 11.50
C THR A 128 -2.69 3.06 12.36
N LYS A 129 -2.90 4.28 12.86
CA LYS A 129 -4.05 4.60 13.72
C LYS A 129 -5.17 5.33 12.99
N GLY A 130 -4.84 6.26 12.10
CA GLY A 130 -5.81 7.13 11.44
C GLY A 130 -6.58 6.45 10.32
N ALA A 131 -5.87 6.02 9.27
CA ALA A 131 -6.49 5.51 8.04
C ALA A 131 -7.31 4.24 8.27
N THR A 132 -6.81 3.30 9.11
CA THR A 132 -7.51 2.04 9.40
C THR A 132 -8.84 2.29 10.10
N ARG A 133 -8.86 3.20 11.08
CA ARG A 133 -10.10 3.50 11.81
C ARG A 133 -11.13 4.18 10.93
N MET A 134 -10.71 5.06 10.04
CA MET A 134 -11.59 5.71 9.05
C MET A 134 -12.25 4.68 8.14
N SER A 135 -11.45 3.76 7.57
CA SER A 135 -11.93 2.70 6.70
C SER A 135 -12.91 1.74 7.39
N GLU A 136 -12.58 1.31 8.61
CA GLU A 136 -13.43 0.43 9.43
C GLU A 136 -14.78 1.08 9.75
N VAL A 137 -14.77 2.33 10.19
CA VAL A 137 -15.99 3.08 10.54
C VAL A 137 -16.85 3.31 9.30
N THR A 138 -16.26 3.69 8.16
CA THR A 138 -16.99 3.90 6.92
C THR A 138 -17.63 2.61 6.42
N ALA A 139 -16.89 1.49 6.41
CA ALA A 139 -17.42 0.18 6.03
C ALA A 139 -18.59 -0.24 6.92
N ARG A 140 -18.45 -0.06 8.24
CA ARG A 140 -19.50 -0.37 9.20
C ARG A 140 -20.78 0.43 8.97
N PHE A 141 -20.65 1.75 8.80
CA PHE A 141 -21.83 2.60 8.53
C PHE A 141 -22.54 2.24 7.23
N THR A 142 -21.78 1.90 6.19
CA THR A 142 -22.36 1.48 4.91
C THR A 142 -23.12 0.16 5.04
N LEU A 143 -22.55 -0.82 5.76
CA LEU A 143 -23.19 -2.11 6.00
C LEU A 143 -24.42 -1.98 6.91
N ASP A 144 -24.35 -1.15 7.97
CA ASP A 144 -25.47 -0.91 8.89
C ASP A 144 -26.63 -0.17 8.19
N ALA A 145 -26.35 0.66 7.19
CA ALA A 145 -27.37 1.37 6.41
C ALA A 145 -28.02 0.51 5.31
N MET A 146 -27.44 -0.64 4.96
CA MET A 146 -27.90 -1.50 3.84
C MET A 146 -29.36 -1.98 3.99
N PRO A 147 -29.81 -2.49 5.15
CA PRO A 147 -31.21 -2.89 5.31
C PRO A 147 -32.20 -1.75 5.12
N GLY A 148 -31.86 -0.54 5.58
CA GLY A 148 -32.70 0.65 5.39
C GLY A 148 -32.81 1.06 3.92
N LYS A 149 -31.71 1.00 3.18
CA LYS A 149 -31.70 1.27 1.73
C LYS A 149 -32.54 0.23 0.97
N GLN A 150 -32.46 -1.05 1.35
CA GLN A 150 -33.27 -2.12 0.74
C GLN A 150 -34.75 -1.93 1.03
N MET A 151 -35.14 -1.60 2.26
CA MET A 151 -36.54 -1.31 2.61
C MET A 151 -37.08 -0.12 1.83
N ALA A 152 -36.29 0.92 1.60
CA ALA A 152 -36.69 2.07 0.80
C ALA A 152 -36.99 1.67 -0.65
N ILE A 153 -36.16 0.79 -1.25
CA ILE A 153 -36.41 0.27 -2.61
C ILE A 153 -37.71 -0.56 -2.65
N ASP A 154 -37.96 -1.39 -1.64
CA ASP A 154 -39.17 -2.19 -1.57
C ASP A 154 -40.43 -1.32 -1.41
N ALA A 155 -40.34 -0.22 -0.66
CA ALA A 155 -41.42 0.77 -0.54
C ALA A 155 -41.68 1.48 -1.88
N ASP A 156 -40.64 1.94 -2.59
CA ASP A 156 -40.75 2.58 -3.90
C ASP A 156 -41.38 1.64 -4.94
N LEU A 157 -40.97 0.37 -4.93
CA LEU A 157 -41.55 -0.67 -5.80
C LEU A 157 -43.03 -0.90 -5.49
N SER A 158 -43.37 -1.02 -4.21
CA SER A 158 -44.74 -1.24 -3.76
C SER A 158 -45.66 -0.04 -4.05
N ALA A 159 -45.11 1.18 -4.02
CA ALA A 159 -45.82 2.39 -4.36
C ALA A 159 -45.94 2.62 -5.90
N GLY A 160 -45.33 1.74 -6.72
CA GLY A 160 -45.31 1.88 -8.16
C GLY A 160 -44.45 3.05 -8.71
N LEU A 161 -43.54 3.58 -7.86
CA LEU A 161 -42.64 4.68 -8.26
C LEU A 161 -41.46 4.15 -9.12
N ILE A 162 -41.11 2.90 -8.98
CA ILE A 162 -40.08 2.21 -9.78
C ILE A 162 -40.63 0.86 -10.24
N ASP A 163 -40.08 0.35 -11.33
CA ASP A 163 -40.39 -1.00 -11.83
C ASP A 163 -39.46 -2.04 -11.21
N GLU A 164 -39.76 -3.32 -11.47
CA GLU A 164 -38.99 -4.45 -10.91
C GLU A 164 -37.55 -4.48 -11.45
N GLN A 165 -37.36 -4.03 -12.69
CA GLN A 165 -36.02 -3.97 -13.29
C GLN A 165 -35.14 -2.92 -12.60
N GLU A 166 -35.70 -1.73 -12.35
CA GLU A 166 -35.02 -0.67 -11.63
C GLU A 166 -34.77 -1.05 -10.16
N ALA A 167 -35.71 -1.71 -9.50
CA ALA A 167 -35.52 -2.21 -8.14
C ALA A 167 -34.35 -3.23 -8.07
N THR A 168 -34.28 -4.13 -9.03
CA THR A 168 -33.19 -5.13 -9.12
C THR A 168 -31.84 -4.44 -9.36
N ARG A 169 -31.79 -3.45 -10.24
CA ARG A 169 -30.59 -2.64 -10.51
C ARG A 169 -30.09 -1.94 -9.24
N ARG A 170 -31.00 -1.26 -8.52
CA ARG A 170 -30.65 -0.54 -7.27
C ARG A 170 -30.20 -1.46 -6.16
N ARG A 171 -30.82 -2.64 -6.01
CA ARG A 171 -30.36 -3.66 -5.04
C ARG A 171 -28.95 -4.16 -5.38
N GLY A 172 -28.66 -4.37 -6.67
CA GLY A 172 -27.33 -4.74 -7.15
C GLY A 172 -26.28 -3.69 -6.82
N GLU A 173 -26.60 -2.40 -6.99
CA GLU A 173 -25.70 -1.29 -6.63
C GLU A 173 -25.40 -1.25 -5.12
N ILE A 174 -26.40 -1.44 -4.27
CA ILE A 174 -26.21 -1.49 -2.81
C ILE A 174 -25.31 -2.65 -2.41
N THR A 175 -25.51 -3.82 -3.02
CA THR A 175 -24.67 -5.00 -2.76
C THR A 175 -23.23 -4.75 -3.20
N ALA A 176 -23.04 -4.22 -4.40
CA ALA A 176 -21.70 -3.88 -4.90
C ALA A 176 -20.99 -2.81 -4.06
N GLU A 177 -21.75 -1.83 -3.54
CA GLU A 177 -21.23 -0.82 -2.60
C GLU A 177 -20.76 -1.48 -1.29
N ALA A 178 -21.55 -2.39 -0.74
CA ALA A 178 -21.20 -3.12 0.49
C ALA A 178 -19.96 -4.00 0.29
N ASP A 179 -19.87 -4.71 -0.82
CA ASP A 179 -18.73 -5.54 -1.17
C ASP A 179 -17.45 -4.71 -1.34
N PHE A 180 -17.55 -3.54 -2.00
CA PHE A 180 -16.44 -2.61 -2.15
C PHE A 180 -15.91 -2.13 -0.80
N TYR A 181 -16.77 -1.65 0.10
CA TYR A 181 -16.35 -1.16 1.41
C TYR A 181 -15.83 -2.29 2.31
N GLY A 182 -16.39 -3.49 2.22
CA GLY A 182 -15.86 -4.68 2.89
C GLY A 182 -14.45 -5.05 2.42
N ALA A 183 -14.22 -5.05 1.11
CA ALA A 183 -12.91 -5.28 0.53
C ALA A 183 -11.91 -4.18 0.92
N MET A 184 -12.35 -2.92 0.96
CA MET A 184 -11.54 -1.78 1.36
C MET A 184 -11.10 -1.83 2.82
N ASP A 185 -11.99 -2.28 3.73
CA ASP A 185 -11.62 -2.52 5.13
C ASP A 185 -10.52 -3.57 5.25
N GLY A 186 -10.65 -4.68 4.52
CA GLY A 186 -9.62 -5.72 4.45
C GLY A 186 -8.28 -5.20 3.91
N ALA A 187 -8.31 -4.46 2.81
CA ALA A 187 -7.12 -3.85 2.21
C ALA A 187 -6.44 -2.85 3.17
N SER A 188 -7.20 -2.04 3.89
CA SER A 188 -6.68 -1.08 4.87
C SER A 188 -5.98 -1.76 6.06
N LYS A 189 -6.50 -2.91 6.52
CA LYS A 189 -5.86 -3.71 7.56
C LYS A 189 -4.52 -4.28 7.09
N PHE A 190 -4.45 -4.69 5.81
CA PHE A 190 -3.21 -5.18 5.21
C PHE A 190 -2.17 -4.06 5.07
N VAL A 191 -2.56 -2.86 4.62
CA VAL A 191 -1.69 -1.67 4.56
C VAL A 191 -1.13 -1.31 5.93
N ARG A 192 -1.94 -1.42 6.99
CA ARG A 192 -1.44 -1.24 8.36
C ARG A 192 -0.38 -2.28 8.71
N GLY A 193 -0.60 -3.54 8.38
CA GLY A 193 0.37 -4.61 8.60
C GLY A 193 1.70 -4.34 7.91
N ASP A 194 1.67 -3.92 6.65
CA ASP A 194 2.85 -3.53 5.88
C ASP A 194 3.58 -2.32 6.49
N ALA A 195 2.85 -1.30 6.92
CA ALA A 195 3.44 -0.14 7.59
C ALA A 195 4.19 -0.53 8.88
N VAL A 196 3.62 -1.42 9.70
CA VAL A 196 4.28 -1.94 10.90
C VAL A 196 5.49 -2.80 10.55
N ALA A 197 5.36 -3.70 9.56
CA ALA A 197 6.47 -4.52 9.07
C ALA A 197 7.62 -3.65 8.55
N GLY A 198 7.32 -2.62 7.77
CA GLY A 198 8.31 -1.67 7.26
C GLY A 198 9.07 -0.96 8.38
N LEU A 199 8.40 -0.54 9.46
CA LEU A 199 9.04 0.07 10.62
C LEU A 199 9.97 -0.92 11.34
N ILE A 200 9.54 -2.16 11.51
CA ILE A 200 10.37 -3.22 12.14
C ILE A 200 11.60 -3.51 11.29
N ILE A 201 11.43 -3.67 9.97
CA ILE A 201 12.53 -3.90 9.02
C ILE A 201 13.53 -2.74 9.08
N THR A 202 13.05 -1.49 9.06
CA THR A 202 13.91 -0.32 9.14
C THR A 202 14.66 -0.26 10.48
N GLY A 203 14.01 -0.60 11.59
CA GLY A 203 14.65 -0.69 12.89
C GLY A 203 15.75 -1.75 12.93
N ILE A 204 15.51 -2.92 12.36
CA ILE A 204 16.51 -3.99 12.25
C ILE A 204 17.71 -3.52 11.41
N ASN A 205 17.44 -2.91 10.25
CA ASN A 205 18.49 -2.38 9.38
C ASN A 205 19.36 -1.34 10.10
N LEU A 206 18.73 -0.41 10.82
CA LEU A 206 19.45 0.60 11.59
C LEU A 206 20.36 -0.02 12.67
N VAL A 207 19.84 -0.97 13.44
CA VAL A 207 20.60 -1.68 14.48
C VAL A 207 21.75 -2.48 13.87
N CYS A 208 21.50 -3.23 12.79
CA CYS A 208 22.54 -4.01 12.13
C CYS A 208 23.63 -3.11 11.56
N LEU A 209 23.29 -2.01 10.88
CA LEU A 209 24.26 -1.06 10.33
C LEU A 209 25.09 -0.38 11.42
N LEU A 210 24.49 0.00 12.55
CA LEU A 210 25.21 0.58 13.69
C LEU A 210 26.17 -0.42 14.34
N TYR A 211 25.78 -1.71 14.39
CA TYR A 211 26.63 -2.75 14.97
C TYR A 211 27.76 -3.19 14.05
N THR A 212 27.54 -3.17 12.73
CA THR A 212 28.54 -3.59 11.73
C THR A 212 29.41 -2.46 11.23
N SER A 213 29.06 -1.19 11.53
CA SER A 213 29.90 -0.04 11.20
C SER A 213 31.15 -0.07 12.09
N PRO A 214 32.37 -0.19 11.54
CA PRO A 214 33.60 -0.10 12.33
C PRO A 214 33.70 1.31 12.92
N SER A 215 33.86 1.36 14.24
CA SER A 215 34.15 2.57 15.02
C SER A 215 35.53 3.14 14.69
#